data_b7c9e5644cef7d62a765c834632bc9dd
#
_entry.id   b7c9e5644cef7d62a765c834632bc9dd
#
_cell.length_a   1.000
_cell.length_b   1.000
_cell.length_c   1.000
_cell.angle_alpha   90.00
_cell.angle_beta   90.00
_cell.angle_gamma   90.00
#
_symmetry.space_group_name_H-M   'P 1'
#
loop_
_entity.id
_entity.type
_entity.pdbx_description
1 polymer ?
#
loop_
_entity_poly.entity_id
_entity_poly.type
_entity_poly.pdbx_seq_one_letter_code
_entity_poly.pdbx_strand_id
1 'polypeptide(L)'
;MLTITTVPDAQGKPLHYVALFSDITTAKVHEQQLEHIAHYDALTNLPNRVLLADRLKQAMLQVQGRAQRLAVVFLDLDGFKAVNDAHGHEAGDHLLAALAIRMKAALREGDTLARIGGDEFVAVLVDLLDATESMPMLNRLLAAACEPVQWNGAALQVSASLGVTLYPQDEELDADQLQRQADQAMYQAKVSGKNGYHFFDATHDRHVRDHHESMERIRYALATNEMVLHYQPKVNMRTGEVVGAEALIRWQHPDRGMLAPAVFLPLVENHALAVELDEWVMHTALQQMQTWLDGGLELLVIINVGARLLQQHDFVQRIQTILAAHPGVDPRNVELEVLETSALLDIDRVSWSMQECRDFGVKF
;
A
#
# COMPACT_ATOMS: atom_id res chain seq x y z
N MET A 1 -20.27 51.33 9.56
CA MET A 1 -20.79 51.53 8.18
C MET A 1 -21.50 52.87 8.15
N LEU A 2 -21.25 53.66 7.11
CA LEU A 2 -21.94 54.96 6.89
C LEU A 2 -22.80 54.84 5.63
N THR A 3 -24.11 55.06 5.75
CA THR A 3 -25.04 55.17 4.61
C THR A 3 -25.53 56.57 4.52
N ILE A 4 -25.41 57.23 3.37
CA ILE A 4 -25.88 58.58 3.12
C ILE A 4 -26.97 58.50 2.07
N THR A 5 -28.15 59.01 2.40
CA THR A 5 -29.30 59.09 1.51
C THR A 5 -29.72 60.54 1.34
N THR A 6 -30.07 60.96 0.13
CA THR A 6 -30.64 62.27 -0.16
C THR A 6 -32.12 62.26 -0.02
N VAL A 7 -32.67 63.27 0.65
CA VAL A 7 -34.11 63.53 0.68
C VAL A 7 -34.41 64.69 -0.29
N PRO A 8 -35.11 64.44 -1.42
CA PRO A 8 -35.41 65.46 -2.42
C PRO A 8 -36.55 66.38 -1.97
N ASP A 9 -36.56 67.58 -2.53
CA ASP A 9 -37.70 68.51 -2.48
C ASP A 9 -38.80 68.08 -3.50
N ALA A 10 -39.90 68.85 -3.57
CA ALA A 10 -41.01 68.60 -4.48
C ALA A 10 -40.61 68.70 -5.97
N GLN A 11 -39.45 69.27 -6.29
CA GLN A 11 -38.86 69.40 -7.65
C GLN A 11 -37.75 68.40 -7.93
N GLY A 12 -37.51 67.43 -6.99
CA GLY A 12 -36.49 66.39 -7.18
C GLY A 12 -35.05 66.81 -6.86
N LYS A 13 -34.81 68.01 -6.30
CA LYS A 13 -33.49 68.46 -5.87
C LYS A 13 -33.18 68.02 -4.46
N PRO A 14 -31.92 67.66 -4.13
CA PRO A 14 -31.50 67.32 -2.78
C PRO A 14 -31.83 68.45 -1.78
N LEU A 15 -32.77 68.21 -0.84
CA LEU A 15 -33.13 69.14 0.19
C LEU A 15 -32.30 68.88 1.49
N HIS A 16 -32.13 67.60 1.83
CA HIS A 16 -31.39 67.17 3.00
C HIS A 16 -30.59 65.91 2.69
N TYR A 17 -29.51 65.71 3.44
CA TYR A 17 -28.73 64.44 3.48
C TYR A 17 -28.94 63.82 4.83
N VAL A 18 -29.38 62.55 4.85
CA VAL A 18 -29.51 61.76 6.06
C VAL A 18 -28.34 60.79 6.12
N ALA A 19 -27.53 60.91 7.14
CA ALA A 19 -26.41 60.01 7.38
C ALA A 19 -26.78 59.06 8.53
N LEU A 20 -26.76 57.74 8.22
CA LEU A 20 -26.96 56.68 9.19
C LEU A 20 -25.61 56.06 9.53
N PHE A 21 -25.25 56.04 10.80
CA PHE A 21 -24.09 55.39 11.33
C PHE A 21 -24.53 54.09 12.01
N SER A 22 -24.04 52.97 11.51
CA SER A 22 -24.25 51.67 12.16
C SER A 22 -22.93 51.15 12.66
N ASP A 23 -22.88 50.77 13.93
CA ASP A 23 -21.74 50.01 14.46
C ASP A 23 -21.84 48.59 13.95
N ILE A 24 -20.88 48.18 13.14
CA ILE A 24 -20.77 46.83 12.58
C ILE A 24 -19.58 46.05 13.14
N THR A 25 -19.00 46.52 14.26
CA THR A 25 -17.79 45.89 14.86
C THR A 25 -18.06 44.43 15.21
N THR A 26 -19.16 44.19 15.91
CA THR A 26 -19.57 42.82 16.29
C THR A 26 -19.81 41.93 15.07
N ALA A 27 -20.47 42.45 14.04
CA ALA A 27 -20.75 41.72 12.81
C ALA A 27 -19.46 41.34 12.09
N LYS A 28 -18.49 42.27 11.99
CA LYS A 28 -17.18 42.02 11.39
C LYS A 28 -16.32 41.04 12.20
N VAL A 29 -16.36 41.11 13.53
CA VAL A 29 -15.64 40.13 14.38
C VAL A 29 -16.23 38.73 14.18
N HIS A 30 -17.54 38.58 14.13
CA HIS A 30 -18.19 37.30 13.87
C HIS A 30 -17.86 36.79 12.45
N GLU A 31 -17.89 37.65 11.44
CA GLU A 31 -17.53 37.31 10.07
C GLU A 31 -16.10 36.79 10.00
N GLN A 32 -15.13 37.49 10.62
CA GLN A 32 -13.73 37.07 10.69
C GLN A 32 -13.56 35.74 11.46
N GLN A 33 -14.33 35.53 12.54
CA GLN A 33 -14.31 34.26 13.27
C GLN A 33 -14.84 33.10 12.43
N LEU A 34 -15.93 33.31 11.70
CA LEU A 34 -16.51 32.31 10.80
C LEU A 34 -15.53 31.97 9.65
N GLU A 35 -14.90 32.99 9.07
CA GLU A 35 -13.91 32.82 8.01
C GLU A 35 -12.68 32.06 8.52
N HIS A 36 -12.25 32.36 9.76
CA HIS A 36 -11.14 31.65 10.40
C HIS A 36 -11.48 30.17 10.64
N ILE A 37 -12.65 29.86 11.21
CA ILE A 37 -13.12 28.48 11.44
C ILE A 37 -13.30 27.71 10.12
N ALA A 38 -13.69 28.38 9.04
CA ALA A 38 -13.85 27.74 7.73
C ALA A 38 -12.51 27.28 7.12
N HIS A 39 -11.38 27.89 7.51
CA HIS A 39 -10.08 27.72 6.86
C HIS A 39 -8.96 27.19 7.78
N TYR A 40 -9.15 27.17 9.08
CA TYR A 40 -8.13 26.77 10.04
C TYR A 40 -8.63 25.67 10.99
N ASP A 41 -7.73 24.80 11.43
CA ASP A 41 -7.99 23.81 12.47
C ASP A 41 -8.06 24.49 13.84
N ALA A 42 -9.13 24.22 14.57
CA ALA A 42 -9.42 24.91 15.84
C ALA A 42 -8.41 24.62 16.96
N LEU A 43 -7.76 23.43 16.94
CA LEU A 43 -6.80 23.03 17.97
C LEU A 43 -5.39 23.59 17.69
N THR A 44 -4.92 23.44 16.46
CA THR A 44 -3.54 23.75 16.10
C THR A 44 -3.35 25.12 15.44
N ASN A 45 -4.44 25.75 15.05
CA ASN A 45 -4.44 27.00 14.27
C ASN A 45 -3.64 26.90 12.94
N LEU A 46 -3.44 25.70 12.43
CA LEU A 46 -2.90 25.45 11.10
C LEU A 46 -4.02 25.52 10.04
N PRO A 47 -3.69 25.77 8.78
CA PRO A 47 -4.60 25.50 7.67
C PRO A 47 -5.31 24.15 7.82
N ASN A 48 -6.63 24.15 7.61
CA ASN A 48 -7.39 22.93 7.54
C ASN A 48 -7.39 22.34 6.11
N ARG A 49 -8.10 21.24 5.89
CA ARG A 49 -8.20 20.56 4.58
C ARG A 49 -8.68 21.50 3.45
N VAL A 50 -9.57 22.45 3.75
CA VAL A 50 -10.12 23.38 2.75
C VAL A 50 -9.06 24.36 2.29
N LEU A 51 -8.36 25.02 3.22
CA LEU A 51 -7.31 25.97 2.90
C LEU A 51 -6.08 25.28 2.29
N LEU A 52 -5.78 24.05 2.71
CA LEU A 52 -4.72 23.25 2.08
C LEU A 52 -5.01 23.02 0.60
N ALA A 53 -6.22 22.58 0.25
CA ALA A 53 -6.58 22.31 -1.13
C ALA A 53 -6.46 23.54 -2.03
N ASP A 54 -6.84 24.72 -1.52
CA ASP A 54 -6.68 25.98 -2.25
C ASP A 54 -5.19 26.34 -2.43
N ARG A 55 -4.41 26.30 -1.35
CA ARG A 55 -2.96 26.61 -1.41
C ARG A 55 -2.19 25.65 -2.31
N LEU A 56 -2.52 24.35 -2.27
CA LEU A 56 -1.88 23.37 -3.15
C LEU A 56 -2.17 23.67 -4.62
N LYS A 57 -3.43 23.97 -4.97
CA LYS A 57 -3.79 24.37 -6.34
C LYS A 57 -3.04 25.61 -6.79
N GLN A 58 -2.94 26.62 -5.92
CA GLN A 58 -2.17 27.84 -6.22
C GLN A 58 -0.69 27.54 -6.42
N ALA A 59 -0.09 26.72 -5.56
CA ALA A 59 1.32 26.33 -5.69
C ALA A 59 1.57 25.53 -6.99
N MET A 60 0.68 24.62 -7.36
CA MET A 60 0.77 23.89 -8.63
C MET A 60 0.76 24.83 -9.84
N LEU A 61 -0.13 25.83 -9.85
CA LEU A 61 -0.17 26.83 -10.93
C LEU A 61 1.12 27.68 -10.99
N GLN A 62 1.74 27.97 -9.86
CA GLN A 62 2.96 28.78 -9.81
C GLN A 62 4.17 28.05 -10.39
N VAL A 63 4.27 26.71 -10.25
CA VAL A 63 5.38 25.93 -10.80
C VAL A 63 5.18 25.54 -12.26
N GLN A 64 3.94 25.62 -12.80
CA GLN A 64 3.69 25.38 -14.22
C GLN A 64 4.48 26.38 -15.09
N GLY A 65 5.31 25.86 -15.99
CA GLY A 65 6.15 26.67 -16.88
C GLY A 65 7.41 27.26 -16.25
N ARG A 66 7.73 26.91 -15.00
CA ARG A 66 8.98 27.25 -14.32
C ARG A 66 9.85 26.00 -14.17
N ALA A 67 11.17 26.19 -14.10
CA ALA A 67 12.11 25.10 -13.77
C ALA A 67 12.14 24.78 -12.26
N GLN A 68 11.02 24.96 -11.59
CA GLN A 68 10.84 24.73 -10.16
C GLN A 68 9.88 23.57 -9.92
N ARG A 69 9.98 22.97 -8.76
CA ARG A 69 9.14 21.86 -8.28
C ARG A 69 8.51 22.23 -6.95
N LEU A 70 7.44 21.51 -6.60
CA LEU A 70 6.94 21.46 -5.24
C LEU A 70 6.93 20.01 -4.75
N ALA A 71 6.95 19.84 -3.42
CA ALA A 71 6.72 18.54 -2.79
C ALA A 71 5.47 18.62 -1.90
N VAL A 72 4.61 17.59 -2.03
CA VAL A 72 3.54 17.34 -1.07
C VAL A 72 4.01 16.26 -0.12
N VAL A 73 3.95 16.55 1.18
CA VAL A 73 4.42 15.67 2.25
C VAL A 73 3.23 15.32 3.14
N PHE A 74 2.79 14.08 3.11
CA PHE A 74 1.80 13.55 4.03
C PHE A 74 2.51 13.02 5.28
N LEU A 75 2.05 13.36 6.46
CA LEU A 75 2.69 13.04 7.73
C LEU A 75 1.65 12.49 8.71
N ASP A 76 1.99 11.38 9.37
CA ASP A 76 1.20 10.75 10.41
C ASP A 76 2.07 10.49 11.64
N LEU A 77 1.53 10.73 12.85
CA LEU A 77 2.25 10.60 14.10
C LEU A 77 2.18 9.15 14.63
N ASP A 78 3.30 8.46 14.57
CA ASP A 78 3.41 7.08 15.06
C ASP A 78 3.24 6.99 16.58
N GLY A 79 2.27 6.22 17.03
CA GLY A 79 2.05 5.99 18.47
C GLY A 79 1.17 7.05 19.14
N PHE A 80 0.60 8.02 18.43
CA PHE A 80 -0.28 9.04 19.00
C PHE A 80 -1.48 8.44 19.76
N LYS A 81 -2.09 7.38 19.22
CA LYS A 81 -3.17 6.66 19.90
C LYS A 81 -2.73 6.13 21.28
N ALA A 82 -1.53 5.59 21.40
CA ALA A 82 -1.01 5.10 22.67
C ALA A 82 -0.83 6.21 23.71
N VAL A 83 -0.49 7.43 23.27
CA VAL A 83 -0.42 8.61 24.15
C VAL A 83 -1.83 8.95 24.67
N ASN A 84 -2.84 8.97 23.80
CA ASN A 84 -4.24 9.19 24.21
C ASN A 84 -4.74 8.11 25.19
N ASP A 85 -4.44 6.85 24.91
CA ASP A 85 -4.87 5.72 25.75
C ASP A 85 -4.19 5.75 27.13
N ALA A 86 -2.94 6.21 27.21
CA ALA A 86 -2.18 6.27 28.46
C ALA A 86 -2.39 7.55 29.29
N HIS A 87 -2.59 8.71 28.62
CA HIS A 87 -2.57 10.02 29.29
C HIS A 87 -3.85 10.84 29.08
N GLY A 88 -4.81 10.31 28.32
CA GLY A 88 -6.09 10.98 28.01
C GLY A 88 -6.00 11.94 26.80
N HIS A 89 -7.17 12.31 26.28
CA HIS A 89 -7.27 13.16 25.09
C HIS A 89 -6.71 14.58 25.28
N GLU A 90 -6.79 15.13 26.51
CA GLU A 90 -6.19 16.46 26.80
C GLU A 90 -4.67 16.46 26.60
N ALA A 91 -3.99 15.35 26.97
CA ALA A 91 -2.56 15.19 26.73
C ALA A 91 -2.26 15.10 25.22
N GLY A 92 -3.09 14.36 24.47
CA GLY A 92 -2.98 14.28 23.01
C GLY A 92 -3.21 15.62 22.31
N ASP A 93 -4.20 16.39 22.75
CA ASP A 93 -4.48 17.72 22.21
C ASP A 93 -3.31 18.69 22.49
N HIS A 94 -2.74 18.65 23.70
CA HIS A 94 -1.55 19.42 24.04
C HIS A 94 -0.33 19.04 23.19
N LEU A 95 -0.12 17.74 22.98
CA LEU A 95 0.92 17.21 22.11
C LEU A 95 0.76 17.73 20.68
N LEU A 96 -0.43 17.59 20.10
CA LEU A 96 -0.73 18.06 18.73
C LEU A 96 -0.47 19.55 18.56
N ALA A 97 -0.89 20.38 19.52
CA ALA A 97 -0.67 21.82 19.48
C ALA A 97 0.82 22.17 19.55
N ALA A 98 1.57 21.51 20.42
CA ALA A 98 3.02 21.71 20.55
C ALA A 98 3.78 21.29 19.28
N LEU A 99 3.45 20.10 18.72
CA LEU A 99 4.05 19.61 17.49
C LEU A 99 3.73 20.49 16.29
N ALA A 100 2.50 20.99 16.18
CA ALA A 100 2.10 21.92 15.13
C ALA A 100 2.97 23.18 15.09
N ILE A 101 3.24 23.78 16.27
CA ILE A 101 4.12 24.95 16.39
C ILE A 101 5.54 24.61 15.95
N ARG A 102 6.12 23.51 16.43
CA ARG A 102 7.48 23.07 16.11
C ARG A 102 7.65 22.74 14.63
N MET A 103 6.75 21.95 14.08
CA MET A 103 6.78 21.57 12.67
C MET A 103 6.62 22.79 11.76
N LYS A 104 5.75 23.73 12.11
CA LYS A 104 5.62 24.99 11.36
C LYS A 104 6.92 25.82 11.40
N ALA A 105 7.59 25.89 12.56
CA ALA A 105 8.87 26.58 12.68
C ALA A 105 10.03 25.89 11.94
N ALA A 106 9.90 24.59 11.66
CA ALA A 106 10.86 23.82 10.87
C ALA A 106 10.77 24.11 9.36
N LEU A 107 9.68 24.72 8.89
CA LEU A 107 9.41 25.04 7.48
C LEU A 107 9.74 26.49 7.15
N ARG A 108 9.91 26.82 5.86
CA ARG A 108 10.14 28.16 5.35
C ARG A 108 8.83 28.96 5.34
N GLU A 109 8.91 30.27 5.24
CA GLU A 109 7.74 31.19 5.20
C GLU A 109 6.80 30.89 4.02
N GLY A 110 7.36 30.47 2.86
CA GLY A 110 6.59 30.08 1.66
C GLY A 110 5.92 28.71 1.76
N ASP A 111 6.38 27.84 2.68
CA ASP A 111 5.85 26.50 2.82
C ASP A 111 4.52 26.53 3.59
N THR A 112 3.63 25.61 3.26
CA THR A 112 2.37 25.42 3.99
C THR A 112 2.44 24.15 4.83
N LEU A 113 2.05 24.24 6.12
CA LEU A 113 1.72 23.10 6.95
C LEU A 113 0.23 23.17 7.27
N ALA A 114 -0.48 22.06 7.09
CA ALA A 114 -1.90 21.92 7.37
C ALA A 114 -2.16 20.70 8.27
N ARG A 115 -3.22 20.72 9.07
CA ARG A 115 -3.76 19.56 9.76
C ARG A 115 -5.08 19.16 9.11
N ILE A 116 -5.17 17.91 8.68
CA ILE A 116 -6.35 17.42 7.92
C ILE A 116 -7.31 16.60 8.79
N GLY A 117 -6.88 16.16 9.96
CA GLY A 117 -7.70 15.49 10.97
C GLY A 117 -6.86 14.56 11.86
N GLY A 118 -7.32 14.26 13.06
CA GLY A 118 -6.63 13.34 13.97
C GLY A 118 -5.14 13.69 14.19
N ASP A 119 -4.27 12.77 13.87
CA ASP A 119 -2.80 12.84 13.91
C ASP A 119 -2.16 13.06 12.53
N GLU A 120 -2.97 13.40 11.51
CA GLU A 120 -2.53 13.58 10.13
C GLU A 120 -2.26 15.05 9.79
N PHE A 121 -1.09 15.31 9.24
CA PHE A 121 -0.65 16.62 8.75
C PHE A 121 -0.22 16.53 7.29
N VAL A 122 -0.31 17.64 6.57
CA VAL A 122 0.21 17.75 5.20
C VAL A 122 1.05 19.01 5.08
N ALA A 123 2.28 18.84 4.56
CA ALA A 123 3.10 20.00 4.20
C ALA A 123 3.19 20.13 2.66
N VAL A 124 3.18 21.37 2.18
CA VAL A 124 3.48 21.73 0.79
C VAL A 124 4.75 22.55 0.79
N LEU A 125 5.84 21.97 0.26
CA LEU A 125 7.14 22.61 0.13
C LEU A 125 7.26 23.19 -1.27
N VAL A 126 7.54 24.46 -1.39
CA VAL A 126 7.59 25.18 -2.67
C VAL A 126 9.02 25.59 -3.05
N ASP A 127 9.19 26.07 -4.28
CA ASP A 127 10.44 26.60 -4.82
C ASP A 127 11.63 25.63 -4.70
N LEU A 128 11.38 24.33 -5.02
CA LEU A 128 12.42 23.30 -5.06
C LEU A 128 12.99 23.21 -6.49
N LEU A 129 14.31 23.03 -6.61
CA LEU A 129 14.96 22.73 -7.88
C LEU A 129 14.89 21.23 -8.20
N ASP A 130 15.06 20.40 -7.18
CA ASP A 130 15.00 18.95 -7.28
C ASP A 130 14.51 18.28 -5.98
N ALA A 131 14.43 16.94 -5.98
CA ALA A 131 14.01 16.15 -4.83
C ALA A 131 14.94 16.28 -3.63
N THR A 132 16.24 16.49 -3.86
CA THR A 132 17.26 16.52 -2.79
C THR A 132 17.12 17.74 -1.91
N GLU A 133 16.62 18.86 -2.47
CA GLU A 133 16.35 20.09 -1.71
C GLU A 133 15.23 19.94 -0.69
N SER A 134 14.34 18.96 -0.84
CA SER A 134 13.30 18.66 0.16
C SER A 134 13.86 17.95 1.39
N MET A 135 14.96 17.18 1.26
CA MET A 135 15.49 16.31 2.32
C MET A 135 15.81 17.05 3.63
N PRO A 136 16.46 18.25 3.61
CA PRO A 136 16.70 19.00 4.85
C PRO A 136 15.40 19.39 5.58
N MET A 137 14.33 19.72 4.85
CA MET A 137 13.03 20.04 5.44
C MET A 137 12.36 18.79 6.02
N LEU A 138 12.40 17.65 5.31
CA LEU A 138 11.89 16.38 5.80
C LEU A 138 12.58 15.95 7.09
N ASN A 139 13.89 16.02 7.16
CA ASN A 139 14.66 15.71 8.36
C ASN A 139 14.32 16.63 9.54
N ARG A 140 14.11 17.95 9.28
CA ARG A 140 13.67 18.88 10.33
C ARG A 140 12.25 18.58 10.81
N LEU A 141 11.33 18.21 9.92
CA LEU A 141 9.97 17.80 10.29
C LEU A 141 10.00 16.55 11.18
N LEU A 142 10.77 15.52 10.81
CA LEU A 142 10.97 14.33 11.62
C LEU A 142 11.54 14.66 13.00
N ALA A 143 12.60 15.48 13.06
CA ALA A 143 13.20 15.89 14.33
C ALA A 143 12.19 16.63 15.21
N ALA A 144 11.42 17.57 14.62
CA ALA A 144 10.42 18.36 15.33
C ALA A 144 9.27 17.49 15.88
N ALA A 145 8.90 16.41 15.16
CA ALA A 145 7.89 15.45 15.61
C ALA A 145 8.39 14.53 16.73
N CYS A 146 9.68 14.14 16.69
CA CYS A 146 10.28 13.23 17.68
C CYS A 146 10.65 13.90 19.02
N GLU A 147 10.70 15.23 19.07
CA GLU A 147 11.12 15.93 20.27
C GLU A 147 10.07 15.83 21.38
N PRO A 148 10.42 15.35 22.59
CA PRO A 148 9.44 15.14 23.67
C PRO A 148 8.71 16.43 24.10
N VAL A 149 7.43 16.29 24.44
CA VAL A 149 6.58 17.37 24.96
C VAL A 149 6.28 17.09 26.42
N GLN A 150 6.51 18.08 27.30
CA GLN A 150 6.25 17.94 28.73
C GLN A 150 4.75 18.18 29.02
N TRP A 151 4.14 17.22 29.73
CA TRP A 151 2.76 17.31 30.19
C TRP A 151 2.62 16.76 31.60
N ASN A 152 2.21 17.59 32.57
CA ASN A 152 1.97 17.18 33.96
C ASN A 152 3.11 16.34 34.60
N GLY A 153 4.37 16.66 34.25
CA GLY A 153 5.55 15.94 34.74
C GLY A 153 5.92 14.68 33.97
N ALA A 154 5.13 14.29 32.95
CA ALA A 154 5.44 13.21 32.02
C ALA A 154 6.00 13.78 30.70
N ALA A 155 6.90 13.04 30.07
CA ALA A 155 7.39 13.35 28.73
C ALA A 155 6.58 12.55 27.71
N LEU A 156 5.74 13.24 26.92
CA LEU A 156 5.03 12.64 25.80
C LEU A 156 5.96 12.58 24.58
N GLN A 157 6.10 11.42 23.98
CA GLN A 157 6.97 11.22 22.84
C GLN A 157 6.28 10.36 21.78
N VAL A 158 6.38 10.80 20.53
CA VAL A 158 5.93 10.10 19.33
C VAL A 158 7.03 10.16 18.29
N SER A 159 6.86 9.44 17.17
CA SER A 159 7.63 9.66 15.95
C SER A 159 6.69 10.02 14.80
N ALA A 160 7.21 10.21 13.60
CA ALA A 160 6.38 10.48 12.45
C ALA A 160 6.84 9.65 11.25
N SER A 161 5.86 9.22 10.45
CA SER A 161 6.07 8.61 9.15
C SER A 161 5.63 9.58 8.06
N LEU A 162 6.53 9.88 7.10
CA LEU A 162 6.31 10.86 6.06
C LEU A 162 6.28 10.20 4.69
N GLY A 163 5.29 10.54 3.88
CA GLY A 163 5.26 10.20 2.46
C GLY A 163 5.40 11.45 1.61
N VAL A 164 6.19 11.38 0.58
CA VAL A 164 6.56 12.55 -0.24
C VAL A 164 6.25 12.28 -1.70
N THR A 165 5.56 13.19 -2.36
CA THR A 165 5.44 13.21 -3.82
C THR A 165 5.87 14.55 -4.38
N LEU A 166 6.40 14.54 -5.59
CA LEU A 166 6.90 15.74 -6.29
C LEU A 166 5.96 16.13 -7.42
N TYR A 167 5.89 17.43 -7.72
CA TYR A 167 5.19 17.97 -8.87
C TYR A 167 6.06 19.05 -9.55
N PRO A 168 6.10 19.15 -10.89
CA PRO A 168 5.36 18.34 -11.87
C PRO A 168 5.92 16.94 -12.07
N GLN A 169 5.09 16.05 -12.61
CA GLN A 169 5.43 14.72 -13.09
C GLN A 169 5.14 14.61 -14.59
N ASP A 170 5.51 13.48 -15.20
CA ASP A 170 5.27 13.24 -16.64
C ASP A 170 3.77 13.16 -16.97
N GLU A 171 2.94 12.73 -16.03
CA GLU A 171 1.48 12.69 -16.13
C GLU A 171 0.89 13.98 -15.55
N GLU A 172 -0.19 14.49 -16.16
CA GLU A 172 -0.97 15.57 -15.57
C GLU A 172 -1.71 15.07 -14.32
N LEU A 173 -1.40 15.66 -13.18
CA LEU A 173 -1.98 15.29 -11.89
C LEU A 173 -2.77 16.46 -11.31
N ASP A 174 -3.86 16.13 -10.64
CA ASP A 174 -4.60 17.08 -9.82
C ASP A 174 -4.10 17.09 -8.35
N ALA A 175 -4.58 18.05 -7.56
CA ALA A 175 -4.19 18.22 -6.16
C ALA A 175 -4.57 17.00 -5.29
N ASP A 176 -5.69 16.35 -5.59
CA ASP A 176 -6.17 15.19 -4.84
C ASP A 176 -5.34 13.94 -5.18
N GLN A 177 -4.88 13.83 -6.42
CA GLN A 177 -3.98 12.74 -6.83
C GLN A 177 -2.62 12.87 -6.15
N LEU A 178 -2.04 14.07 -6.07
CA LEU A 178 -0.79 14.31 -5.34
C LEU A 178 -0.93 13.97 -3.85
N GLN A 179 -2.03 14.33 -3.21
CA GLN A 179 -2.26 13.96 -1.81
C GLN A 179 -2.35 12.45 -1.63
N ARG A 180 -3.05 11.73 -2.52
CA ARG A 180 -3.12 10.25 -2.50
C ARG A 180 -1.76 9.60 -2.70
N GLN A 181 -0.93 10.10 -3.60
CA GLN A 181 0.44 9.61 -3.80
C GLN A 181 1.30 9.79 -2.54
N ALA A 182 1.20 10.95 -1.90
CA ALA A 182 1.92 11.22 -0.67
C ALA A 182 1.43 10.32 0.49
N ASP A 183 0.14 10.07 0.61
CA ASP A 183 -0.44 9.14 1.59
C ASP A 183 0.05 7.70 1.37
N GLN A 184 0.06 7.22 0.12
CA GLN A 184 0.61 5.90 -0.22
C GLN A 184 2.09 5.78 0.17
N ALA A 185 2.89 6.80 -0.13
CA ALA A 185 4.30 6.82 0.26
C ALA A 185 4.48 6.84 1.79
N MET A 186 3.62 7.55 2.53
CA MET A 186 3.62 7.55 4.00
C MET A 186 3.34 6.15 4.56
N TYR A 187 2.41 5.42 3.97
CA TYR A 187 2.16 4.03 4.35
C TYR A 187 3.40 3.14 4.15
N GLN A 188 4.17 3.35 3.07
CA GLN A 188 5.44 2.64 2.85
C GLN A 188 6.48 3.00 3.93
N ALA A 189 6.56 4.27 4.36
CA ALA A 189 7.41 4.66 5.47
C ALA A 189 7.02 3.92 6.78
N LYS A 190 5.72 3.75 7.06
CA LYS A 190 5.25 2.98 8.22
C LYS A 190 5.64 1.50 8.16
N VAL A 191 5.50 0.87 6.99
CA VAL A 191 5.84 -0.55 6.78
C VAL A 191 7.36 -0.77 6.86
N SER A 192 8.17 0.20 6.40
CA SER A 192 9.64 0.15 6.41
C SER A 192 10.28 0.39 7.78
N GLY A 193 9.49 0.53 8.86
CA GLY A 193 10.00 0.64 10.23
C GLY A 193 9.66 1.93 10.95
N LYS A 194 8.81 2.78 10.37
CA LYS A 194 8.38 4.07 10.93
C LYS A 194 9.51 5.08 11.10
N ASN A 195 9.22 6.25 11.67
CA ASN A 195 10.20 7.30 12.00
C ASN A 195 11.14 7.61 10.82
N GLY A 196 10.56 7.88 9.66
CA GLY A 196 11.31 8.13 8.43
C GLY A 196 10.41 8.66 7.32
N TYR A 197 10.99 8.80 6.13
CA TYR A 197 10.22 9.23 4.97
C TYR A 197 10.42 8.29 3.78
N HIS A 198 9.41 8.24 2.91
CA HIS A 198 9.45 7.53 1.65
C HIS A 198 8.99 8.47 0.52
N PHE A 199 9.72 8.46 -0.61
CA PHE A 199 9.27 9.16 -1.81
C PHE A 199 8.35 8.26 -2.62
N PHE A 200 7.25 8.83 -3.10
CA PHE A 200 6.38 8.19 -4.06
C PHE A 200 7.16 7.91 -5.35
N ASP A 201 7.20 6.66 -5.74
CA ASP A 201 7.78 6.22 -7.01
C ASP A 201 6.68 5.60 -7.85
N ALA A 202 6.24 6.32 -8.89
CA ALA A 202 5.18 5.87 -9.77
C ALA A 202 5.48 4.52 -10.46
N THR A 203 6.76 4.21 -10.69
CA THR A 203 7.19 2.94 -11.25
C THR A 203 7.10 1.83 -10.21
N HIS A 204 7.57 2.07 -9.01
CA HIS A 204 7.51 1.11 -7.90
C HIS A 204 6.06 0.86 -7.45
N ASP A 205 5.26 1.90 -7.30
CA ASP A 205 3.84 1.79 -6.89
C ASP A 205 2.98 1.10 -7.95
N ARG A 206 3.27 1.32 -9.24
CA ARG A 206 2.63 0.58 -10.34
C ARG A 206 2.98 -0.89 -10.25
N HIS A 207 4.25 -1.24 -10.03
CA HIS A 207 4.67 -2.62 -9.84
C HIS A 207 4.05 -3.27 -8.59
N VAL A 208 3.96 -2.56 -7.46
CA VAL A 208 3.34 -3.09 -6.23
C VAL A 208 1.84 -3.31 -6.42
N ARG A 209 1.15 -2.37 -7.06
CA ARG A 209 -0.28 -2.50 -7.37
C ARG A 209 -0.54 -3.62 -8.37
N ASP A 210 0.20 -3.65 -9.48
CA ASP A 210 0.10 -4.69 -10.50
C ASP A 210 0.41 -6.08 -9.91
N HIS A 211 1.36 -6.15 -8.98
CA HIS A 211 1.68 -7.38 -8.27
C HIS A 211 0.54 -7.82 -7.34
N HIS A 212 -0.04 -6.90 -6.56
CA HIS A 212 -1.18 -7.20 -5.67
C HIS A 212 -2.42 -7.63 -6.48
N GLU A 213 -2.76 -6.90 -7.53
CA GLU A 213 -3.86 -7.25 -8.44
C GLU A 213 -3.62 -8.61 -9.10
N SER A 214 -2.36 -8.91 -9.48
CA SER A 214 -1.98 -10.21 -10.02
C SER A 214 -2.17 -11.35 -9.00
N MET A 215 -1.82 -11.12 -7.72
CA MET A 215 -2.02 -12.13 -6.66
C MET A 215 -3.50 -12.43 -6.44
N GLU A 216 -4.35 -11.41 -6.32
CA GLU A 216 -5.80 -11.58 -6.18
C GLU A 216 -6.41 -12.27 -7.41
N ARG A 217 -5.93 -11.93 -8.60
CA ARG A 217 -6.38 -12.55 -9.85
C ARG A 217 -5.99 -14.03 -9.94
N ILE A 218 -4.77 -14.40 -9.51
CA ILE A 218 -4.34 -15.81 -9.47
C ILE A 218 -5.12 -16.58 -8.40
N ARG A 219 -5.35 -15.99 -7.22
CA ARG A 219 -6.19 -16.61 -6.18
C ARG A 219 -7.62 -16.86 -6.68
N TYR A 220 -8.20 -15.89 -7.37
CA TYR A 220 -9.49 -16.05 -8.02
C TYR A 220 -9.49 -17.19 -9.05
N ALA A 221 -8.45 -17.30 -9.88
CA ALA A 221 -8.30 -18.33 -10.89
C ALA A 221 -8.24 -19.75 -10.28
N LEU A 222 -7.57 -19.91 -9.13
CA LEU A 222 -7.56 -21.18 -8.38
C LEU A 222 -8.98 -21.54 -7.88
N ALA A 223 -9.73 -20.55 -7.38
CA ALA A 223 -11.07 -20.77 -6.84
C ALA A 223 -12.15 -21.01 -7.92
N THR A 224 -11.93 -20.54 -9.16
CA THR A 224 -12.95 -20.59 -10.25
C THR A 224 -12.64 -21.59 -11.35
N ASN A 225 -11.73 -22.55 -11.10
CA ASN A 225 -11.33 -23.58 -12.06
C ASN A 225 -10.76 -23.03 -13.38
N GLU A 226 -10.14 -21.84 -13.36
CA GLU A 226 -9.41 -21.33 -14.52
C GLU A 226 -8.01 -21.96 -14.63
N MET A 227 -7.48 -22.52 -13.53
CA MET A 227 -6.27 -23.33 -13.56
C MET A 227 -6.62 -24.75 -14.02
N VAL A 228 -5.78 -25.31 -14.90
CA VAL A 228 -5.93 -26.66 -15.44
C VAL A 228 -4.59 -27.35 -15.49
N LEU A 229 -4.58 -28.68 -15.44
CA LEU A 229 -3.38 -29.47 -15.66
C LEU A 229 -3.38 -30.07 -17.06
N HIS A 230 -2.28 -29.90 -17.77
CA HIS A 230 -1.96 -30.65 -18.98
C HIS A 230 -0.94 -31.73 -18.61
N TYR A 231 -1.06 -32.89 -19.26
CA TYR A 231 -0.21 -34.03 -18.97
C TYR A 231 0.66 -34.34 -20.18
N GLN A 232 1.98 -34.22 -20.01
CA GLN A 232 2.95 -34.55 -21.06
C GLN A 232 3.42 -35.99 -20.86
N PRO A 233 3.18 -36.91 -21.83
CA PRO A 233 3.58 -38.31 -21.68
C PRO A 233 5.11 -38.44 -21.70
N LYS A 234 5.64 -39.25 -20.76
CA LYS A 234 7.02 -39.75 -20.77
C LYS A 234 7.04 -41.11 -21.46
N VAL A 235 7.82 -41.26 -22.50
CA VAL A 235 7.84 -42.48 -23.33
C VAL A 235 9.22 -43.15 -23.24
N ASN A 236 9.23 -44.45 -23.05
CA ASN A 236 10.43 -45.24 -23.16
C ASN A 236 10.88 -45.26 -24.63
N MET A 237 11.98 -44.59 -24.92
CA MET A 237 12.48 -44.42 -26.30
C MET A 237 12.89 -45.75 -26.99
N ARG A 238 13.06 -46.84 -26.23
CA ARG A 238 13.40 -48.15 -26.77
C ARG A 238 12.15 -48.96 -27.13
N THR A 239 11.13 -48.90 -26.29
CA THR A 239 9.92 -49.73 -26.47
C THR A 239 8.78 -48.95 -27.10
N GLY A 240 8.80 -47.62 -27.05
CA GLY A 240 7.69 -46.77 -27.47
C GLY A 240 6.51 -46.71 -26.46
N GLU A 241 6.65 -47.39 -25.32
CA GLU A 241 5.58 -47.44 -24.29
C GLU A 241 5.56 -46.18 -23.44
N VAL A 242 4.39 -45.67 -23.07
CA VAL A 242 4.19 -44.60 -22.12
C VAL A 242 4.47 -45.14 -20.71
N VAL A 243 5.47 -44.57 -20.05
CA VAL A 243 5.91 -45.01 -18.71
C VAL A 243 5.46 -44.04 -17.60
N GLY A 244 4.93 -42.89 -17.95
CA GLY A 244 4.42 -41.88 -17.02
C GLY A 244 3.96 -40.63 -17.73
N ALA A 245 3.53 -39.65 -16.95
CA ALA A 245 3.16 -38.32 -17.46
C ALA A 245 3.62 -37.24 -16.50
N GLU A 246 4.04 -36.09 -17.01
CA GLU A 246 4.34 -34.91 -16.22
C GLU A 246 3.11 -34.00 -16.17
N ALA A 247 2.69 -33.60 -14.96
CA ALA A 247 1.60 -32.69 -14.72
C ALA A 247 2.09 -31.24 -14.84
N LEU A 248 1.61 -30.56 -15.84
CA LEU A 248 2.05 -29.20 -16.17
C LEU A 248 0.86 -28.22 -16.02
N ILE A 249 0.96 -27.34 -15.06
CA ILE A 249 -0.09 -26.32 -14.83
C ILE A 249 -0.19 -25.37 -16.02
N ARG A 250 -1.44 -24.97 -16.34
CA ARG A 250 -1.81 -23.97 -17.34
C ARG A 250 -2.90 -23.08 -16.76
N TRP A 251 -2.93 -21.83 -17.17
CA TRP A 251 -3.99 -20.91 -16.79
C TRP A 251 -4.86 -20.58 -18.00
N GLN A 252 -6.11 -21.03 -17.96
CA GLN A 252 -7.11 -20.70 -18.96
C GLN A 252 -7.75 -19.36 -18.65
N HIS A 253 -6.98 -18.28 -18.97
CA HIS A 253 -7.39 -16.92 -18.67
C HIS A 253 -8.54 -16.49 -19.61
N PRO A 254 -9.65 -15.91 -19.11
CA PRO A 254 -10.83 -15.58 -19.92
C PRO A 254 -10.53 -14.64 -21.10
N ASP A 255 -9.68 -13.63 -20.88
CA ASP A 255 -9.38 -12.60 -21.88
C ASP A 255 -8.09 -12.89 -22.68
N ARG A 256 -7.15 -13.66 -22.10
CA ARG A 256 -5.78 -13.86 -22.67
C ARG A 256 -5.58 -15.27 -23.23
N GLY A 257 -6.60 -16.14 -23.09
CA GLY A 257 -6.49 -17.54 -23.50
C GLY A 257 -5.58 -18.36 -22.60
N MET A 258 -4.97 -19.42 -23.15
CA MET A 258 -4.14 -20.34 -22.39
C MET A 258 -2.75 -19.72 -22.10
N LEU A 259 -2.46 -19.49 -20.83
CA LEU A 259 -1.17 -18.95 -20.37
C LEU A 259 -0.26 -20.09 -19.88
N ALA A 260 1.01 -20.02 -20.30
CA ALA A 260 2.06 -20.94 -19.85
C ALA A 260 2.56 -20.57 -18.42
N PRO A 261 3.10 -21.53 -17.65
CA PRO A 261 3.62 -21.32 -16.31
C PRO A 261 4.59 -20.15 -16.18
N ALA A 262 5.48 -19.98 -17.15
CA ALA A 262 6.47 -18.89 -17.17
C ALA A 262 5.86 -17.48 -17.11
N VAL A 263 4.56 -17.32 -17.39
CA VAL A 263 3.88 -16.02 -17.36
C VAL A 263 3.41 -15.66 -15.95
N PHE A 264 3.01 -16.63 -15.13
CA PHE A 264 2.36 -16.36 -13.83
C PHE A 264 3.09 -16.97 -12.62
N LEU A 265 3.85 -18.07 -12.77
CA LEU A 265 4.59 -18.65 -11.64
C LEU A 265 5.61 -17.69 -11.01
N PRO A 266 6.41 -16.90 -11.78
CA PRO A 266 7.35 -15.96 -11.18
C PRO A 266 6.67 -14.90 -10.28
N LEU A 267 5.39 -14.60 -10.53
CA LEU A 267 4.65 -13.63 -9.71
C LEU A 267 4.37 -14.17 -8.30
N VAL A 268 4.10 -15.48 -8.17
CA VAL A 268 3.73 -16.12 -6.89
C VAL A 268 4.91 -16.76 -6.15
N GLU A 269 6.05 -16.95 -6.79
CA GLU A 269 7.19 -17.71 -6.28
C GLU A 269 7.61 -17.30 -4.86
N ASN A 270 7.61 -16.00 -4.57
CA ASN A 270 7.95 -15.44 -3.26
C ASN A 270 6.74 -15.12 -2.38
N HIS A 271 5.52 -15.50 -2.77
CA HIS A 271 4.29 -15.22 -2.04
C HIS A 271 3.73 -16.49 -1.40
N ALA A 272 2.95 -16.36 -0.30
CA ALA A 272 2.30 -17.50 0.37
C ALA A 272 1.39 -18.30 -0.57
N LEU A 273 0.83 -17.66 -1.59
CA LEU A 273 -0.03 -18.28 -2.60
C LEU A 273 0.68 -19.39 -3.40
N ALA A 274 2.02 -19.41 -3.46
CA ALA A 274 2.76 -20.50 -4.09
C ALA A 274 2.48 -21.85 -3.42
N VAL A 275 2.35 -21.86 -2.09
CA VAL A 275 2.02 -23.09 -1.34
C VAL A 275 0.60 -23.58 -1.69
N GLU A 276 -0.38 -22.67 -1.73
CA GLU A 276 -1.76 -22.99 -2.09
C GLU A 276 -1.85 -23.53 -3.54
N LEU A 277 -1.05 -22.94 -4.44
CA LEU A 277 -0.98 -23.37 -5.84
C LEU A 277 -0.36 -24.77 -5.97
N ASP A 278 0.74 -25.06 -5.29
CA ASP A 278 1.39 -26.37 -5.31
C ASP A 278 0.46 -27.44 -4.73
N GLU A 279 -0.24 -27.19 -3.62
CA GLU A 279 -1.24 -28.09 -3.04
C GLU A 279 -2.40 -28.35 -4.00
N TRP A 280 -2.88 -27.29 -4.68
CA TRP A 280 -3.92 -27.43 -5.70
C TRP A 280 -3.47 -28.32 -6.86
N VAL A 281 -2.24 -28.15 -7.34
CA VAL A 281 -1.63 -28.99 -8.39
C VAL A 281 -1.62 -30.44 -7.95
N MET A 282 -1.14 -30.73 -6.72
CA MET A 282 -1.09 -32.09 -6.19
C MET A 282 -2.47 -32.73 -6.09
N HIS A 283 -3.44 -32.03 -5.49
CA HIS A 283 -4.81 -32.55 -5.37
C HIS A 283 -5.43 -32.83 -6.74
N THR A 284 -5.24 -31.93 -7.70
CA THR A 284 -5.78 -32.07 -9.06
C THR A 284 -5.12 -33.24 -9.81
N ALA A 285 -3.80 -33.40 -9.67
CA ALA A 285 -3.06 -34.50 -10.27
C ALA A 285 -3.50 -35.86 -9.70
N LEU A 286 -3.60 -35.97 -8.36
CA LEU A 286 -4.05 -37.22 -7.73
C LEU A 286 -5.50 -37.56 -8.07
N GLN A 287 -6.38 -36.59 -8.18
CA GLN A 287 -7.75 -36.77 -8.62
C GLN A 287 -7.80 -37.30 -10.07
N GLN A 288 -6.94 -36.79 -10.95
CA GLN A 288 -6.84 -37.28 -12.31
C GLN A 288 -6.26 -38.71 -12.37
N MET A 289 -5.26 -39.02 -11.54
CA MET A 289 -4.72 -40.38 -11.41
C MET A 289 -5.78 -41.37 -10.98
N GLN A 290 -6.63 -41.00 -10.01
CA GLN A 290 -7.78 -41.84 -9.61
C GLN A 290 -8.73 -42.07 -10.77
N THR A 291 -9.05 -41.05 -11.55
CA THR A 291 -9.92 -41.13 -12.73
C THR A 291 -9.32 -42.09 -13.78
N TRP A 292 -8.01 -42.02 -14.01
CA TRP A 292 -7.34 -42.95 -14.93
C TRP A 292 -7.33 -44.40 -14.42
N LEU A 293 -7.08 -44.58 -13.11
CA LEU A 293 -7.09 -45.89 -12.48
C LEU A 293 -8.48 -46.55 -12.59
N ASP A 294 -9.55 -45.79 -12.37
CA ASP A 294 -10.94 -46.25 -12.52
C ASP A 294 -11.23 -46.65 -13.99
N GLY A 295 -10.55 -46.05 -14.94
CA GLY A 295 -10.54 -46.39 -16.37
C GLY A 295 -9.59 -47.53 -16.75
N GLY A 296 -8.87 -48.11 -15.79
CA GLY A 296 -7.89 -49.19 -16.00
C GLY A 296 -6.51 -48.74 -16.49
N LEU A 297 -6.20 -47.45 -16.37
CA LEU A 297 -4.89 -46.90 -16.74
C LEU A 297 -4.12 -46.50 -15.47
N GLU A 298 -3.03 -47.20 -15.20
CA GLU A 298 -2.10 -46.91 -14.10
C GLU A 298 -0.82 -46.34 -14.65
N LEU A 299 -0.48 -45.08 -14.25
CA LEU A 299 0.68 -44.34 -14.72
C LEU A 299 1.41 -43.67 -13.54
N LEU A 300 2.74 -43.57 -13.66
CA LEU A 300 3.55 -42.69 -12.84
C LEU A 300 3.23 -41.24 -13.24
N VAL A 301 2.94 -40.40 -12.26
CA VAL A 301 2.74 -38.96 -12.50
C VAL A 301 3.83 -38.16 -11.80
N ILE A 302 4.48 -37.27 -12.57
CA ILE A 302 5.50 -36.36 -12.09
C ILE A 302 4.85 -35.02 -11.83
N ILE A 303 5.09 -34.47 -10.62
CA ILE A 303 4.52 -33.21 -10.15
C ILE A 303 5.66 -32.29 -9.74
N ASN A 304 5.71 -31.11 -10.33
CA ASN A 304 6.68 -30.08 -9.95
C ASN A 304 6.32 -29.47 -8.58
N VAL A 305 7.29 -29.34 -7.70
CA VAL A 305 7.15 -28.76 -6.35
C VAL A 305 7.98 -27.51 -6.21
N GLY A 306 7.34 -26.41 -5.83
CA GLY A 306 7.99 -25.13 -5.59
C GLY A 306 8.85 -25.12 -4.32
N ALA A 307 9.91 -24.28 -4.34
CA ALA A 307 10.82 -24.10 -3.23
C ALA A 307 10.10 -23.76 -1.91
N ARG A 308 9.05 -22.95 -2.00
CA ARG A 308 8.34 -22.43 -0.84
C ARG A 308 7.56 -23.50 -0.10
N LEU A 309 6.94 -24.44 -0.81
CA LEU A 309 6.28 -25.59 -0.19
C LEU A 309 7.28 -26.55 0.42
N LEU A 310 8.37 -26.85 -0.30
CA LEU A 310 9.45 -27.74 0.18
C LEU A 310 10.11 -27.21 1.48
N GLN A 311 10.16 -25.89 1.66
CA GLN A 311 10.70 -25.24 2.84
C GLN A 311 9.72 -25.16 4.02
N GLN A 312 8.47 -25.59 3.89
CA GLN A 312 7.55 -25.61 5.04
C GLN A 312 7.99 -26.64 6.08
N HIS A 313 7.85 -26.31 7.36
CA HIS A 313 8.20 -27.20 8.46
C HIS A 313 7.34 -28.48 8.47
N ASP A 314 6.13 -28.39 7.98
CA ASP A 314 5.12 -29.41 7.91
C ASP A 314 4.99 -30.04 6.51
N PHE A 315 6.01 -29.89 5.64
CA PHE A 315 5.98 -30.39 4.25
C PHE A 315 5.59 -31.86 4.17
N VAL A 316 6.26 -32.74 4.93
CA VAL A 316 5.98 -34.18 4.93
C VAL A 316 4.55 -34.48 5.36
N GLN A 317 4.08 -33.79 6.41
CA GLN A 317 2.71 -33.95 6.91
C GLN A 317 1.66 -33.48 5.90
N ARG A 318 1.93 -32.42 5.17
CA ARG A 318 1.08 -31.92 4.07
C ARG A 318 0.97 -32.96 2.97
N ILE A 319 2.09 -33.51 2.49
CA ILE A 319 2.09 -34.58 1.47
C ILE A 319 1.29 -35.79 1.93
N GLN A 320 1.49 -36.22 3.17
CA GLN A 320 0.71 -37.34 3.74
C GLN A 320 -0.79 -37.03 3.79
N THR A 321 -1.16 -35.81 4.17
CA THR A 321 -2.56 -35.38 4.23
C THR A 321 -3.22 -35.36 2.84
N ILE A 322 -2.49 -34.86 1.83
CA ILE A 322 -2.94 -34.84 0.44
C ILE A 322 -3.13 -36.26 -0.09
N LEU A 323 -2.17 -37.15 0.13
CA LEU A 323 -2.28 -38.57 -0.26
C LEU A 323 -3.42 -39.27 0.46
N ALA A 324 -3.63 -39.03 1.74
CA ALA A 324 -4.72 -39.63 2.52
C ALA A 324 -6.12 -39.21 2.00
N ALA A 325 -6.21 -38.01 1.37
CA ALA A 325 -7.46 -37.58 0.71
C ALA A 325 -7.74 -38.33 -0.61
N HIS A 326 -6.74 -39.06 -1.15
CA HIS A 326 -6.84 -39.85 -2.41
C HIS A 326 -6.42 -41.31 -2.21
N PRO A 327 -7.13 -42.10 -1.38
CA PRO A 327 -6.69 -43.44 -0.94
C PRO A 327 -6.58 -44.48 -2.05
N GLY A 328 -7.15 -44.22 -3.22
CA GLY A 328 -7.04 -45.11 -4.38
C GLY A 328 -5.72 -44.97 -5.14
N VAL A 329 -4.96 -43.93 -4.92
CA VAL A 329 -3.67 -43.67 -5.59
C VAL A 329 -2.52 -44.30 -4.80
N ASP A 330 -1.74 -45.16 -5.44
CA ASP A 330 -0.51 -45.72 -4.85
C ASP A 330 0.57 -44.61 -4.82
N PRO A 331 1.12 -44.25 -3.62
CA PRO A 331 2.18 -43.25 -3.51
C PRO A 331 3.41 -43.56 -4.38
N ARG A 332 3.66 -44.84 -4.70
CA ARG A 332 4.78 -45.27 -5.57
C ARG A 332 4.63 -44.81 -7.02
N ASN A 333 3.44 -44.41 -7.42
CA ASN A 333 3.13 -43.84 -8.73
C ASN A 333 3.16 -42.31 -8.73
N VAL A 334 3.60 -41.67 -7.62
CA VAL A 334 3.81 -40.24 -7.52
C VAL A 334 5.32 -39.93 -7.44
N GLU A 335 5.78 -39.06 -8.31
CA GLU A 335 7.14 -38.52 -8.32
C GLU A 335 7.09 -37.01 -8.17
N LEU A 336 7.81 -36.48 -7.18
CA LEU A 336 7.89 -35.03 -6.95
C LEU A 336 9.22 -34.49 -7.57
N GLU A 337 9.10 -33.59 -8.53
CA GLU A 337 10.27 -32.97 -9.17
C GLU A 337 10.59 -31.64 -8.50
N VAL A 338 11.82 -31.50 -8.04
CA VAL A 338 12.32 -30.33 -7.30
C VAL A 338 13.42 -29.66 -8.11
N LEU A 339 13.33 -28.34 -8.34
CA LEU A 339 14.37 -27.59 -9.02
C LEU A 339 15.62 -27.46 -8.12
N GLU A 340 16.81 -27.63 -8.72
CA GLU A 340 18.10 -27.53 -8.01
C GLU A 340 18.26 -26.24 -7.21
N THR A 341 17.79 -25.12 -7.73
CA THR A 341 17.83 -23.81 -7.06
C THR A 341 17.01 -23.77 -5.76
N SER A 342 15.98 -24.60 -5.66
CA SER A 342 15.09 -24.70 -4.49
C SER A 342 15.72 -25.45 -3.32
N ALA A 343 16.64 -26.37 -3.60
CA ALA A 343 17.29 -27.22 -2.61
C ALA A 343 18.50 -26.56 -1.91
N LEU A 344 19.04 -25.47 -2.46
CA LEU A 344 20.28 -24.84 -2.00
C LEU A 344 20.22 -24.11 -0.66
N LEU A 345 19.03 -23.79 -0.14
CA LEU A 345 18.90 -22.95 1.06
C LEU A 345 19.00 -23.74 2.39
N ASP A 346 18.65 -25.04 2.40
CA ASP A 346 18.76 -25.92 3.57
C ASP A 346 18.81 -27.40 3.11
N ILE A 347 19.98 -27.81 2.62
CA ILE A 347 20.18 -29.14 1.99
C ILE A 347 19.87 -30.28 2.95
N ASP A 348 20.26 -30.16 4.22
CA ASP A 348 20.08 -31.24 5.20
C ASP A 348 18.59 -31.49 5.47
N ARG A 349 17.83 -30.43 5.64
CA ARG A 349 16.39 -30.50 5.87
C ARG A 349 15.61 -30.99 4.65
N VAL A 350 15.96 -30.50 3.48
CA VAL A 350 15.35 -30.94 2.21
C VAL A 350 15.63 -32.44 2.00
N SER A 351 16.87 -32.88 2.21
CA SER A 351 17.26 -34.28 2.11
C SER A 351 16.50 -35.17 3.10
N TRP A 352 16.34 -34.70 4.33
CA TRP A 352 15.53 -35.39 5.32
C TRP A 352 14.06 -35.52 4.90
N SER A 353 13.44 -34.42 4.47
CA SER A 353 12.05 -34.40 4.00
C SER A 353 11.82 -35.35 2.81
N MET A 354 12.75 -35.36 1.86
CA MET A 354 12.70 -36.29 0.73
C MET A 354 12.80 -37.76 1.18
N GLN A 355 13.68 -38.05 2.18
CA GLN A 355 13.83 -39.41 2.71
C GLN A 355 12.52 -39.88 3.39
N GLU A 356 11.95 -39.06 4.26
CA GLU A 356 10.66 -39.34 4.91
C GLU A 356 9.55 -39.61 3.88
N CYS A 357 9.50 -38.82 2.78
CA CYS A 357 8.52 -39.06 1.72
C CYS A 357 8.77 -40.38 0.97
N ARG A 358 10.03 -40.78 0.75
CA ARG A 358 10.37 -42.09 0.14
C ARG A 358 9.96 -43.24 1.03
N ASP A 359 10.00 -43.10 2.35
CA ASP A 359 9.66 -44.17 3.29
C ASP A 359 8.18 -44.57 3.22
N PHE A 360 7.30 -43.68 2.76
CA PHE A 360 5.90 -44.03 2.45
C PHE A 360 5.60 -44.14 0.95
N GLY A 361 6.63 -44.16 0.10
CA GLY A 361 6.54 -44.60 -1.30
C GLY A 361 6.64 -43.50 -2.36
N VAL A 362 6.60 -42.22 -2.03
CA VAL A 362 6.72 -41.12 -2.99
C VAL A 362 8.16 -41.03 -3.53
N LYS A 363 8.28 -40.84 -4.85
CA LYS A 363 9.56 -40.72 -5.54
C LYS A 363 10.01 -39.24 -5.67
N PHE A 364 11.32 -39.03 -5.90
CA PHE A 364 11.93 -37.74 -6.19
C PHE A 364 12.98 -37.90 -7.28
#